data_5ba3906d233131fb23597a56321feef9
#
_entry.id   5ba3906d233131fb23597a56321feef9
#
_cell.length_a   1.000
_cell.length_b   1.000
_cell.length_c   1.000
_cell.angle_alpha   90.00
_cell.angle_beta   90.00
_cell.angle_gamma   90.00
#
_symmetry.space_group_name_H-M   'P 1'
#
loop_
_entity.id
_entity.type
_entity.pdbx_description
1 polymer ?
#
loop_
_entity_poly.entity_id
_entity_poly.type
_entity_poly.pdbx_seq_one_letter_code
_entity_poly.pdbx_strand_id
1 'polypeptide(L)'
;MLYRNILRHILCASALIASLVASARVKPGIEVLRDRGFEGLQGKRVGLLTNPSGVDSQLRSTIDILAENVNLVALYAPEHGVRGDIWAGGKVESGKDAATGLPVHSLYGSTRQATPEMLKGIDILVYDIQDVGTRSYTFISCLGLTMRTCASLGIPVMVLDRPNPLGGLKVEGPLVREGYFFYVSQYAIPYVYGLTVGELAMLINDEGLNRGQKGNEDPVRCRLTVVPMEGWERSMTYEQTGLPWVMPSPNIPYPRSAICYPSAGLVGEFNNYLNIGIGYTIPFDAFAAEWIDADELKAKLDSYKVPGVAWRAVHYTPFYGSSAKKLIHGVQYYYTDYETAPITLVQFYVMQAVYELYKKDPFELSENRISMFNKVCGTDFVSTEFRKRFRVADISSYWSGDVAAFRALSRKYYIY
;
A
#
# COMPACT_ATOMS: atom_id res chain seq x y z
N MET A 1 -10.87 7.73 60.23
CA MET A 1 -9.61 8.13 59.53
C MET A 1 -9.06 7.05 58.60
N LEU A 2 -9.10 5.78 58.93
CA LEU A 2 -8.53 4.67 58.14
C LEU A 2 -9.19 4.52 56.74
N TYR A 3 -10.53 4.61 56.63
CA TYR A 3 -11.26 4.47 55.34
C TYR A 3 -10.97 5.58 54.33
N ARG A 4 -10.71 6.80 54.78
CA ARG A 4 -10.36 7.92 53.88
C ARG A 4 -8.95 7.80 53.28
N ASN A 5 -8.05 7.16 53.98
CA ASN A 5 -6.67 6.92 53.50
C ASN A 5 -6.64 5.75 52.49
N ILE A 6 -7.41 4.69 52.75
CA ILE A 6 -7.54 3.56 51.82
C ILE A 6 -8.17 4.01 50.49
N LEU A 7 -9.23 4.83 50.52
CA LEU A 7 -9.86 5.38 49.30
C LEU A 7 -8.90 6.29 48.51
N ARG A 8 -8.07 7.08 49.17
CA ARG A 8 -7.04 7.91 48.54
C ARG A 8 -5.96 7.06 47.85
N HIS A 9 -5.50 5.98 48.49
CA HIS A 9 -4.51 5.09 47.88
C HIS A 9 -5.06 4.30 46.69
N ILE A 10 -6.34 3.88 46.74
CA ILE A 10 -7.02 3.24 45.61
C ILE A 10 -7.22 4.22 44.44
N LEU A 11 -7.61 5.48 44.70
CA LEU A 11 -7.73 6.51 43.68
C LEU A 11 -6.38 6.90 43.05
N CYS A 12 -5.31 6.98 43.84
CA CYS A 12 -3.96 7.23 43.36
C CYS A 12 -3.41 6.03 42.57
N ALA A 13 -3.67 4.81 43.00
CA ALA A 13 -3.27 3.59 42.26
C ALA A 13 -4.05 3.44 40.95
N SER A 14 -5.34 3.73 40.94
CA SER A 14 -6.15 3.71 39.69
C SER A 14 -5.78 4.86 38.73
N ALA A 15 -5.40 6.04 39.24
CA ALA A 15 -4.87 7.12 38.43
C ALA A 15 -3.47 6.81 37.85
N LEU A 16 -2.61 6.11 38.59
CA LEU A 16 -1.32 5.63 38.08
C LEU A 16 -1.48 4.52 37.04
N ILE A 17 -2.42 3.61 37.23
CA ILE A 17 -2.71 2.54 36.26
C ILE A 17 -3.38 3.13 34.99
N ALA A 18 -4.24 4.14 35.13
CA ALA A 18 -4.82 4.82 34.00
C ALA A 18 -3.80 5.66 33.20
N SER A 19 -2.74 6.14 33.85
CA SER A 19 -1.64 6.84 33.15
C SER A 19 -0.62 5.90 32.49
N LEU A 20 -0.59 4.61 32.83
CA LEU A 20 0.28 3.58 32.23
C LEU A 20 -0.32 2.92 30.99
N VAL A 21 -1.57 3.22 30.63
CA VAL A 21 -2.25 2.72 29.42
C VAL A 21 -2.48 3.83 28.38
N ALA A 22 -1.84 4.97 28.50
CA ALA A 22 -1.63 5.81 27.34
C ALA A 22 -0.57 5.09 26.47
N SER A 23 -1.02 4.14 25.64
CA SER A 23 -0.21 3.59 24.55
C SER A 23 0.43 4.78 23.86
N ALA A 24 1.75 4.89 23.92
CA ALA A 24 2.45 5.98 23.29
C ALA A 24 2.05 5.94 21.80
N ARG A 25 1.33 6.97 21.37
CA ARG A 25 0.91 7.10 19.98
C ARG A 25 2.14 7.10 19.10
N VAL A 26 2.11 6.36 17.98
CA VAL A 26 3.17 6.38 17.00
C VAL A 26 3.32 7.82 16.46
N LYS A 27 4.55 8.31 16.41
CA LYS A 27 4.87 9.57 15.72
C LYS A 27 5.35 9.26 14.30
N PRO A 28 4.65 9.71 13.25
CA PRO A 28 5.12 9.57 11.87
C PRO A 28 6.37 10.42 11.62
N GLY A 29 7.12 10.11 10.56
CA GLY A 29 8.38 10.77 10.25
C GLY A 29 8.31 12.30 10.20
N ILE A 30 7.17 12.89 9.78
CA ILE A 30 6.98 14.36 9.77
C ILE A 30 7.02 14.97 11.18
N GLU A 31 6.45 14.27 12.19
CA GLU A 31 6.51 14.75 13.57
C GLU A 31 7.92 14.64 14.14
N VAL A 32 8.59 13.55 13.88
CA VAL A 32 9.99 13.35 14.28
C VAL A 32 10.89 14.40 13.65
N LEU A 33 10.69 14.71 12.37
CA LEU A 33 11.42 15.76 11.67
C LEU A 33 11.15 17.13 12.29
N ARG A 34 9.90 17.44 12.64
CA ARG A 34 9.52 18.67 13.34
C ARG A 34 10.20 18.77 14.70
N ASP A 35 10.16 17.70 15.49
CA ASP A 35 10.77 17.66 16.83
C ASP A 35 12.31 17.85 16.77
N ARG A 36 12.94 17.52 15.63
CA ARG A 36 14.36 17.78 15.31
C ARG A 36 14.61 19.14 14.64
N GLY A 37 13.64 20.08 14.67
CA GLY A 37 13.78 21.40 14.07
C GLY A 37 13.99 21.39 12.56
N PHE A 38 13.41 20.41 11.84
CA PHE A 38 13.55 20.21 10.39
C PHE A 38 15.01 20.06 9.96
N GLU A 39 15.77 19.31 10.72
CA GLU A 39 17.18 19.01 10.44
C GLU A 39 17.37 18.51 9.01
N GLY A 40 18.39 19.06 8.33
CA GLY A 40 18.70 18.72 6.94
C GLY A 40 17.89 19.48 5.89
N LEU A 41 16.85 20.23 6.26
CA LEU A 41 16.05 21.05 5.33
C LEU A 41 16.35 22.56 5.45
N GLN A 42 16.95 23.01 6.54
CA GLN A 42 17.23 24.43 6.78
C GLN A 42 18.12 25.04 5.68
N GLY A 43 17.69 26.18 5.15
CA GLY A 43 18.40 26.92 4.09
C GLY A 43 18.35 26.29 2.70
N LYS A 44 17.64 25.16 2.53
CA LYS A 44 17.50 24.45 1.25
C LYS A 44 16.17 24.77 0.57
N ARG A 45 16.16 24.74 -0.76
CA ARG A 45 14.94 24.76 -1.57
C ARG A 45 14.37 23.35 -1.60
N VAL A 46 13.25 23.15 -0.90
CA VAL A 46 12.64 21.83 -0.67
C VAL A 46 11.56 21.56 -1.70
N GLY A 47 11.61 20.40 -2.36
CA GLY A 47 10.49 19.82 -3.10
C GLY A 47 9.80 18.76 -2.26
N LEU A 48 8.48 18.66 -2.33
CA LEU A 48 7.70 17.64 -1.59
C LEU A 48 6.88 16.77 -2.54
N LEU A 49 7.17 15.47 -2.54
CA LEU A 49 6.34 14.45 -3.18
C LEU A 49 5.38 13.89 -2.13
N THR A 50 4.08 14.18 -2.28
CA THR A 50 3.05 13.83 -1.30
C THR A 50 1.67 13.69 -1.92
N ASN A 51 0.73 13.18 -1.13
CA ASN A 51 -0.70 13.11 -1.43
C ASN A 51 -1.50 13.44 -0.14
N PRO A 52 -2.85 13.34 -0.11
CA PRO A 52 -3.64 13.67 1.08
C PRO A 52 -3.25 12.94 2.37
N SER A 53 -2.63 11.76 2.26
CA SER A 53 -2.22 10.97 3.42
C SER A 53 -0.96 11.50 4.11
N GLY A 54 -0.25 12.47 3.50
CA GLY A 54 0.86 13.17 4.09
C GLY A 54 0.40 14.16 5.17
N VAL A 55 0.10 13.65 6.37
CA VAL A 55 -0.37 14.43 7.52
C VAL A 55 0.35 14.02 8.79
N ASP A 56 0.38 14.93 9.78
CA ASP A 56 0.75 14.56 11.15
C ASP A 56 -0.42 13.91 11.90
N SER A 57 -0.19 13.52 13.13
CA SER A 57 -1.19 12.88 13.98
C SER A 57 -2.35 13.80 14.39
N GLN A 58 -2.26 15.09 14.12
CA GLN A 58 -3.31 16.09 14.33
C GLN A 58 -4.03 16.45 13.02
N LEU A 59 -3.80 15.67 11.94
CA LEU A 59 -4.33 15.90 10.60
C LEU A 59 -3.83 17.18 9.91
N ARG A 60 -2.74 17.79 10.39
CA ARG A 60 -2.11 18.89 9.66
C ARG A 60 -1.34 18.33 8.48
N SER A 61 -1.58 18.91 7.30
CA SER A 61 -0.88 18.51 6.07
C SER A 61 0.62 18.75 6.17
N THR A 62 1.40 17.78 5.71
CA THR A 62 2.87 17.95 5.55
C THR A 62 3.21 19.11 4.63
N ILE A 63 2.34 19.42 3.64
CA ILE A 63 2.50 20.61 2.79
C ILE A 63 2.51 21.87 3.66
N ASP A 64 1.48 22.02 4.51
CA ASP A 64 1.31 23.21 5.34
C ASP A 64 2.41 23.31 6.40
N ILE A 65 2.75 22.18 7.04
CA ILE A 65 3.85 22.11 8.03
C ILE A 65 5.19 22.55 7.40
N LEU A 66 5.53 22.05 6.21
CA LEU A 66 6.79 22.41 5.56
C LEU A 66 6.77 23.84 5.02
N ALA A 67 5.64 24.30 4.45
CA ALA A 67 5.52 25.67 3.94
C ALA A 67 5.72 26.74 5.02
N GLU A 68 5.30 26.46 6.25
CA GLU A 68 5.47 27.37 7.39
C GLU A 68 6.89 27.37 7.98
N ASN A 69 7.66 26.29 7.84
CA ASN A 69 8.88 26.10 8.63
C ASN A 69 10.17 26.01 7.80
N VAL A 70 10.05 25.73 6.48
CA VAL A 70 11.20 25.61 5.57
C VAL A 70 10.91 26.31 4.23
N ASN A 71 11.92 26.46 3.38
CA ASN A 71 11.73 27.01 2.04
C ASN A 71 11.16 25.93 1.09
N LEU A 72 9.87 25.60 1.23
CA LEU A 72 9.15 24.72 0.32
C LEU A 72 8.87 25.45 -0.98
N VAL A 73 9.33 24.93 -2.13
CA VAL A 73 9.28 25.64 -3.42
C VAL A 73 8.50 24.92 -4.51
N ALA A 74 8.24 23.61 -4.36
CA ALA A 74 7.46 22.84 -5.33
C ALA A 74 6.80 21.60 -4.68
N LEU A 75 5.67 21.20 -5.24
CA LEU A 75 4.92 19.99 -4.90
C LEU A 75 4.93 19.03 -6.09
N TYR A 76 5.00 17.73 -5.79
CA TYR A 76 4.95 16.66 -6.80
C TYR A 76 3.76 15.76 -6.49
N ALA A 77 2.86 15.64 -7.44
CA ALA A 77 1.59 14.95 -7.30
C ALA A 77 1.64 13.56 -7.95
N PRO A 78 1.63 12.47 -7.19
CA PRO A 78 1.39 11.14 -7.73
C PRO A 78 -0.07 10.99 -8.19
N GLU A 79 -0.51 9.77 -8.49
CA GLU A 79 -1.92 9.48 -8.73
C GLU A 79 -2.80 10.05 -7.61
N HIS A 80 -3.96 10.60 -7.95
CA HIS A 80 -4.95 11.27 -7.08
C HIS A 80 -4.61 12.71 -6.64
N GLY A 81 -3.45 13.27 -7.04
CA GLY A 81 -3.11 14.66 -6.72
C GLY A 81 -2.60 14.86 -5.30
N VAL A 82 -2.12 16.07 -5.00
CA VAL A 82 -1.56 16.40 -3.65
C VAL A 82 -2.64 16.64 -2.60
N ARG A 83 -3.87 16.99 -3.00
CA ARG A 83 -5.01 17.26 -2.10
C ARG A 83 -6.15 16.23 -2.23
N GLY A 84 -6.04 15.23 -3.15
CA GLY A 84 -6.98 14.11 -3.27
C GLY A 84 -8.26 14.42 -4.02
N ASP A 85 -8.26 15.41 -4.87
CA ASP A 85 -9.39 15.88 -5.66
C ASP A 85 -9.62 15.07 -6.97
N ILE A 86 -8.73 14.11 -7.26
CA ILE A 86 -8.76 13.33 -8.51
C ILE A 86 -9.17 11.88 -8.22
N TRP A 87 -10.21 11.40 -8.91
CA TRP A 87 -10.66 9.99 -8.79
C TRP A 87 -9.61 9.00 -9.32
N ALA A 88 -9.75 7.71 -8.98
CA ALA A 88 -8.84 6.65 -9.43
C ALA A 88 -8.79 6.57 -10.96
N GLY A 89 -7.58 6.65 -11.52
CA GLY A 89 -7.34 6.70 -12.98
C GLY A 89 -7.63 8.05 -13.63
N GLY A 90 -8.02 9.07 -12.84
CA GLY A 90 -8.24 10.44 -13.33
C GLY A 90 -6.92 11.13 -13.67
N LYS A 91 -6.96 12.04 -14.65
CA LYS A 91 -5.78 12.81 -15.08
C LYS A 91 -5.39 13.81 -13.99
N VAL A 92 -4.14 13.76 -13.54
CA VAL A 92 -3.55 14.76 -12.65
C VAL A 92 -2.87 15.81 -13.52
N GLU A 93 -3.31 17.06 -13.45
CA GLU A 93 -2.70 18.16 -14.20
C GLU A 93 -1.70 18.91 -13.33
N SER A 94 -0.63 19.42 -13.97
CA SER A 94 0.28 20.37 -13.34
C SER A 94 -0.40 21.72 -13.19
N GLY A 95 -0.13 22.42 -12.08
CA GLY A 95 -0.79 23.70 -11.78
C GLY A 95 -0.19 24.38 -10.57
N LYS A 96 -1.04 25.01 -9.76
CA LYS A 96 -0.66 25.61 -8.47
C LYS A 96 -1.58 25.09 -7.36
N ASP A 97 -1.00 24.81 -6.21
CA ASP A 97 -1.78 24.51 -4.99
C ASP A 97 -2.51 25.78 -4.53
N ALA A 98 -3.83 25.66 -4.36
CA ALA A 98 -4.67 26.83 -4.05
C ALA A 98 -4.38 27.46 -2.68
N ALA A 99 -3.91 26.64 -1.71
CA ALA A 99 -3.64 27.13 -0.36
C ALA A 99 -2.29 27.81 -0.24
N THR A 100 -1.24 27.29 -0.88
CA THR A 100 0.13 27.80 -0.74
C THR A 100 0.61 28.62 -1.94
N GLY A 101 -0.09 28.52 -3.09
CA GLY A 101 0.36 29.12 -4.35
C GLY A 101 1.55 28.44 -5.01
N LEU A 102 2.07 27.36 -4.41
CA LEU A 102 3.23 26.63 -4.90
C LEU A 102 2.93 25.89 -6.21
N PRO A 103 3.92 25.76 -7.12
CA PRO A 103 3.76 24.95 -8.32
C PRO A 103 3.57 23.47 -7.94
N VAL A 104 2.63 22.80 -8.62
CA VAL A 104 2.34 21.38 -8.51
C VAL A 104 2.73 20.71 -9.83
N HIS A 105 3.68 19.77 -9.78
CA HIS A 105 4.10 18.97 -10.91
C HIS A 105 3.40 17.61 -10.88
N SER A 106 2.67 17.27 -11.94
CA SER A 106 2.03 15.96 -12.06
C SER A 106 3.06 14.87 -12.38
N LEU A 107 3.04 13.80 -11.60
CA LEU A 107 3.77 12.56 -11.83
C LEU A 107 2.85 11.40 -12.25
N TYR A 108 1.64 11.73 -12.77
CA TYR A 108 0.68 10.74 -13.23
C TYR A 108 0.04 11.15 -14.55
N GLY A 109 0.22 10.33 -15.57
CA GLY A 109 -0.26 10.60 -16.94
C GLY A 109 0.87 10.47 -17.96
N SER A 110 1.36 11.59 -18.48
CA SER A 110 2.45 11.62 -19.47
C SER A 110 3.80 11.22 -18.92
N THR A 111 4.02 11.45 -17.63
CA THR A 111 5.20 10.98 -16.87
C THR A 111 4.77 10.28 -15.60
N ARG A 112 5.63 9.40 -15.06
CA ARG A 112 5.41 8.66 -13.80
C ARG A 112 6.56 8.88 -12.81
N GLN A 113 7.38 9.87 -13.08
CA GLN A 113 8.52 10.29 -12.27
C GLN A 113 8.75 11.79 -12.43
N ALA A 114 9.40 12.43 -11.47
CA ALA A 114 9.86 13.79 -11.65
C ALA A 114 10.92 13.87 -12.77
N THR A 115 10.76 14.82 -13.67
CA THR A 115 11.76 15.06 -14.72
C THR A 115 12.85 16.03 -14.24
N PRO A 116 14.01 16.10 -14.92
CA PRO A 116 15.04 17.09 -14.60
C PRO A 116 14.53 18.54 -14.58
N GLU A 117 13.61 18.86 -15.48
CA GLU A 117 13.01 20.21 -15.58
C GLU A 117 12.14 20.51 -14.35
N MET A 118 11.35 19.54 -13.89
CA MET A 118 10.52 19.67 -12.69
C MET A 118 11.37 19.82 -11.43
N LEU A 119 12.57 19.24 -11.39
CA LEU A 119 13.49 19.30 -10.25
C LEU A 119 14.46 20.47 -10.32
N LYS A 120 14.36 21.33 -11.34
CA LYS A 120 15.23 22.50 -11.47
C LYS A 120 15.03 23.44 -10.29
N GLY A 121 16.12 23.72 -9.59
CA GLY A 121 16.10 24.61 -8.43
C GLY A 121 15.74 23.92 -7.12
N ILE A 122 15.64 22.59 -7.08
CA ILE A 122 15.45 21.82 -5.84
C ILE A 122 16.82 21.42 -5.28
N ASP A 123 17.03 21.63 -3.99
CA ASP A 123 18.26 21.24 -3.28
C ASP A 123 18.08 19.89 -2.56
N ILE A 124 16.83 19.54 -2.21
CA ILE A 124 16.44 18.28 -1.58
C ILE A 124 14.99 17.94 -1.90
N LEU A 125 14.70 16.66 -2.19
CA LEU A 125 13.34 16.16 -2.34
C LEU A 125 12.92 15.43 -1.07
N VAL A 126 11.76 15.78 -0.52
CA VAL A 126 11.11 15.09 0.60
C VAL A 126 9.98 14.23 0.04
N TYR A 127 9.80 13.03 0.59
CA TYR A 127 8.70 12.11 0.29
C TYR A 127 7.89 11.86 1.56
N ASP A 128 6.57 12.01 1.49
CA ASP A 128 5.66 11.72 2.59
C ASP A 128 4.30 11.23 2.08
N ILE A 129 4.12 9.92 1.97
CA ILE A 129 2.89 9.27 1.54
C ILE A 129 2.67 7.99 2.35
N GLN A 130 1.42 7.74 2.81
CA GLN A 130 1.01 6.47 3.40
C GLN A 130 0.90 5.42 2.30
N ASP A 131 1.82 4.45 2.29
CA ASP A 131 1.73 3.29 1.43
C ASP A 131 0.76 2.23 1.99
N VAL A 132 0.38 1.25 1.18
CA VAL A 132 -0.55 0.18 1.56
C VAL A 132 0.13 -1.18 1.79
N GLY A 133 1.45 -1.27 1.64
CA GLY A 133 2.23 -2.48 1.91
C GLY A 133 2.16 -3.56 0.84
N THR A 134 1.61 -3.25 -0.33
CA THR A 134 1.45 -4.18 -1.46
C THR A 134 2.14 -3.66 -2.71
N ARG A 135 2.97 -4.50 -3.34
CA ARG A 135 3.86 -4.13 -4.46
C ARG A 135 3.17 -3.41 -5.62
N SER A 136 1.95 -3.83 -5.97
CA SER A 136 1.21 -3.26 -7.09
C SER A 136 0.63 -1.87 -6.83
N TYR A 137 0.73 -1.37 -5.59
CA TYR A 137 0.34 -0.01 -5.26
C TYR A 137 1.46 0.96 -5.62
N THR A 138 1.22 1.87 -6.55
CA THR A 138 2.28 2.51 -7.36
C THR A 138 3.03 3.66 -6.71
N PHE A 139 2.71 4.03 -5.47
CA PHE A 139 3.44 5.12 -4.79
C PHE A 139 4.92 4.78 -4.56
N ILE A 140 5.23 3.51 -4.24
CA ILE A 140 6.61 3.06 -4.11
C ILE A 140 7.36 3.13 -5.45
N SER A 141 6.66 2.89 -6.57
CA SER A 141 7.25 2.99 -7.91
C SER A 141 7.54 4.45 -8.27
N CYS A 142 6.60 5.35 -7.94
CA CYS A 142 6.79 6.80 -8.10
C CYS A 142 7.98 7.31 -7.29
N LEU A 143 8.13 6.87 -6.03
CA LEU A 143 9.27 7.18 -5.17
C LEU A 143 10.58 6.77 -5.82
N GLY A 144 10.75 5.49 -6.15
CA GLY A 144 12.03 4.99 -6.65
C GLY A 144 12.41 5.54 -8.02
N LEU A 145 11.45 5.73 -8.94
CA LEU A 145 11.73 6.38 -10.22
C LEU A 145 12.16 7.84 -10.02
N THR A 146 11.55 8.56 -9.07
CA THR A 146 11.95 9.92 -8.72
C THR A 146 13.32 9.94 -8.02
N MET A 147 13.61 8.98 -7.12
CA MET A 147 14.96 8.80 -6.56
C MET A 147 16.01 8.64 -7.65
N ARG A 148 15.67 7.93 -8.74
CA ARG A 148 16.54 7.73 -9.88
C ARG A 148 16.89 9.04 -10.59
N THR A 149 15.88 9.90 -10.84
CA THR A 149 16.10 11.22 -11.42
C THR A 149 16.89 12.13 -10.46
N CYS A 150 16.57 12.11 -9.17
CA CYS A 150 17.31 12.86 -8.16
C CYS A 150 18.79 12.46 -8.12
N ALA A 151 19.09 11.17 -8.20
CA ALA A 151 20.47 10.68 -8.23
C ALA A 151 21.25 11.20 -9.43
N SER A 152 20.65 11.22 -10.63
CA SER A 152 21.30 11.72 -11.85
C SER A 152 21.63 13.23 -11.77
N LEU A 153 20.89 13.99 -10.93
CA LEU A 153 21.08 15.41 -10.70
C LEU A 153 21.87 15.72 -9.42
N GLY A 154 22.28 14.69 -8.66
CA GLY A 154 22.94 14.87 -7.37
C GLY A 154 22.04 15.44 -6.27
N ILE A 155 20.71 15.39 -6.41
CA ILE A 155 19.74 15.86 -5.43
C ILE A 155 19.51 14.77 -4.38
N PRO A 156 19.71 15.05 -3.07
CA PRO A 156 19.38 14.10 -2.01
C PRO A 156 17.86 13.91 -1.86
N VAL A 157 17.47 12.72 -1.40
CA VAL A 157 16.08 12.38 -1.09
C VAL A 157 15.94 12.10 0.40
N MET A 158 14.89 12.65 1.02
CA MET A 158 14.50 12.40 2.41
C MET A 158 13.12 11.72 2.42
N VAL A 159 13.02 10.54 3.01
CA VAL A 159 11.75 9.82 3.20
C VAL A 159 11.29 9.99 4.63
N LEU A 160 10.11 10.54 4.82
CA LEU A 160 9.43 10.60 6.11
C LEU A 160 8.63 9.31 6.28
N ASP A 161 9.08 8.44 7.21
CA ASP A 161 8.56 7.10 7.29
C ASP A 161 7.16 7.03 7.92
N ARG A 162 6.38 6.02 7.51
CA ARG A 162 5.00 5.78 7.94
C ARG A 162 4.75 4.29 8.19
N PRO A 163 3.75 3.95 9.06
CA PRO A 163 3.41 2.55 9.33
C PRO A 163 3.03 1.79 8.06
N ASN A 164 3.50 0.55 7.96
CA ASN A 164 2.91 -0.37 7.00
C ASN A 164 1.56 -0.87 7.55
N PRO A 165 0.42 -0.63 6.87
CA PRO A 165 -0.89 -1.01 7.39
C PRO A 165 -1.10 -2.54 7.46
N LEU A 166 -0.27 -3.31 6.74
CA LEU A 166 -0.22 -4.78 6.80
C LEU A 166 0.66 -5.30 7.95
N GLY A 167 1.27 -4.40 8.72
CA GLY A 167 2.33 -4.74 9.67
C GLY A 167 3.66 -5.04 9.00
N GLY A 168 4.69 -5.30 9.80
CA GLY A 168 6.04 -5.59 9.32
C GLY A 168 6.39 -7.08 9.27
N LEU A 169 5.47 -7.98 9.65
CA LEU A 169 5.74 -9.42 9.75
C LEU A 169 5.25 -10.21 8.55
N LYS A 170 4.26 -9.70 7.81
CA LYS A 170 3.65 -10.38 6.67
C LYS A 170 4.49 -10.21 5.41
N VAL A 171 4.93 -11.32 4.84
CA VAL A 171 5.66 -11.36 3.55
C VAL A 171 5.08 -12.52 2.75
N GLU A 172 4.51 -12.22 1.57
CA GLU A 172 3.85 -13.21 0.72
C GLU A 172 4.00 -12.89 -0.77
N GLY A 173 3.97 -13.92 -1.58
CA GLY A 173 4.01 -13.85 -3.04
C GLY A 173 5.42 -13.90 -3.61
N PRO A 174 5.54 -14.16 -4.92
CA PRO A 174 6.82 -14.26 -5.61
C PRO A 174 7.47 -12.90 -5.83
N LEU A 175 8.78 -12.90 -6.02
CA LEU A 175 9.50 -11.75 -6.59
C LEU A 175 9.07 -11.51 -8.04
N VAL A 176 9.21 -10.28 -8.52
CA VAL A 176 9.04 -9.97 -9.95
C VAL A 176 10.14 -10.66 -10.75
N ARG A 177 9.75 -11.40 -11.78
CA ARG A 177 10.66 -12.08 -12.71
C ARG A 177 11.06 -11.17 -13.87
N GLU A 178 12.17 -11.48 -14.51
CA GLU A 178 12.58 -10.81 -15.73
C GLU A 178 11.46 -10.88 -16.80
N GLY A 179 11.29 -9.78 -17.54
CA GLY A 179 10.18 -9.64 -18.51
C GLY A 179 8.86 -9.13 -17.94
N TYR A 180 8.69 -9.13 -16.59
CA TYR A 180 7.45 -8.66 -15.94
C TYR A 180 7.60 -7.35 -15.16
N PHE A 181 8.78 -6.73 -15.21
CA PHE A 181 8.97 -5.41 -14.63
C PHE A 181 8.10 -4.37 -15.34
N PHE A 182 7.33 -3.66 -14.55
CA PHE A 182 6.43 -2.62 -15.02
C PHE A 182 6.15 -1.63 -13.89
N TYR A 183 5.42 -0.56 -14.13
CA TYR A 183 5.12 0.43 -13.10
C TYR A 183 4.39 -0.15 -11.87
N VAL A 184 3.51 -1.16 -12.07
CA VAL A 184 2.82 -1.89 -10.99
C VAL A 184 3.64 -3.04 -10.38
N SER A 185 4.83 -3.30 -10.91
CA SER A 185 5.75 -4.36 -10.48
C SER A 185 7.19 -3.91 -10.68
N GLN A 186 7.51 -2.73 -10.13
CA GLN A 186 8.75 -2.01 -10.40
C GLN A 186 10.00 -2.72 -9.87
N TYR A 187 9.88 -3.48 -8.77
CA TYR A 187 11.00 -4.03 -8.03
C TYR A 187 10.88 -5.54 -7.85
N ALA A 188 12.03 -6.24 -7.81
CA ALA A 188 12.11 -7.66 -7.47
C ALA A 188 11.88 -7.88 -5.96
N ILE A 189 10.67 -7.59 -5.50
CA ILE A 189 10.19 -7.79 -4.12
C ILE A 189 8.93 -8.66 -4.12
N PRO A 190 8.56 -9.31 -3.00
CA PRO A 190 7.31 -10.06 -2.88
C PRO A 190 6.08 -9.19 -3.10
N TYR A 191 4.94 -9.80 -3.36
CA TYR A 191 3.68 -9.07 -3.55
C TYR A 191 3.27 -8.31 -2.28
N VAL A 192 3.43 -8.94 -1.12
CA VAL A 192 3.39 -8.30 0.21
C VAL A 192 4.80 -8.39 0.78
N TYR A 193 5.44 -7.27 1.08
CA TYR A 193 6.88 -7.19 1.33
C TYR A 193 7.27 -6.94 2.80
N GLY A 194 6.31 -6.57 3.68
CA GLY A 194 6.52 -6.45 5.13
C GLY A 194 7.54 -5.41 5.58
N LEU A 195 7.74 -4.36 4.80
CA LEU A 195 8.61 -3.22 5.12
C LEU A 195 7.80 -1.92 5.20
N THR A 196 8.27 -0.95 5.98
CA THR A 196 7.81 0.44 5.86
C THR A 196 8.32 1.05 4.56
N VAL A 197 7.78 2.18 4.13
CA VAL A 197 8.25 2.84 2.91
C VAL A 197 9.70 3.31 3.04
N GLY A 198 10.12 3.73 4.24
CA GLY A 198 11.51 4.10 4.51
C GLY A 198 12.47 2.91 4.42
N GLU A 199 12.11 1.78 5.05
CA GLU A 199 12.87 0.53 4.95
C GLU A 199 12.96 0.03 3.50
N LEU A 200 11.84 0.10 2.75
CA LEU A 200 11.81 -0.28 1.35
C LEU A 200 12.68 0.64 0.49
N ALA A 201 12.64 1.96 0.74
CA ALA A 201 13.48 2.91 0.02
C ALA A 201 14.98 2.60 0.20
N MET A 202 15.41 2.25 1.42
CA MET A 202 16.79 1.81 1.66
C MET A 202 17.12 0.53 0.91
N LEU A 203 16.26 -0.48 1.00
CA LEU A 203 16.46 -1.76 0.33
C LEU A 203 16.60 -1.58 -1.20
N ILE A 204 15.67 -0.89 -1.85
CA ILE A 204 15.74 -0.70 -3.31
C ILE A 204 16.95 0.14 -3.75
N ASN A 205 17.40 1.08 -2.90
CA ASN A 205 18.56 1.91 -3.13
C ASN A 205 19.87 1.13 -3.03
N ASP A 206 20.00 0.30 -2.02
CA ASP A 206 21.26 -0.35 -1.67
C ASP A 206 21.47 -1.71 -2.34
N GLU A 207 20.41 -2.48 -2.55
CA GLU A 207 20.48 -3.78 -3.23
C GLU A 207 20.44 -3.66 -4.77
N GLY A 208 20.52 -2.43 -5.31
CA GLY A 208 20.56 -2.20 -6.75
C GLY A 208 19.26 -2.56 -7.48
N LEU A 209 18.12 -2.51 -6.77
CA LEU A 209 16.81 -2.82 -7.36
C LEU A 209 16.22 -1.65 -8.15
N ASN A 210 16.78 -0.44 -8.02
CA ASN A 210 16.31 0.75 -8.73
C ASN A 210 16.85 0.80 -10.16
N ARG A 211 16.29 -0.04 -11.05
CA ARG A 211 16.76 -0.32 -12.42
C ARG A 211 15.84 0.25 -13.52
N GLY A 212 15.17 1.35 -13.24
CA GLY A 212 14.21 1.95 -14.18
C GLY A 212 12.91 1.15 -14.30
N GLN A 213 11.94 1.70 -15.05
CA GLN A 213 10.57 1.16 -15.10
C GLN A 213 10.48 -0.26 -15.67
N LYS A 214 11.41 -0.64 -16.55
CA LYS A 214 11.44 -1.99 -17.16
C LYS A 214 12.44 -2.93 -16.49
N GLY A 215 13.09 -2.50 -15.42
CA GLY A 215 14.07 -3.31 -14.68
C GLY A 215 15.37 -3.63 -15.44
N ASN A 216 15.61 -3.01 -16.58
CA ASN A 216 16.72 -3.33 -17.49
C ASN A 216 17.77 -2.21 -17.62
N GLU A 217 17.62 -1.15 -16.85
CA GLU A 217 18.59 -0.06 -16.78
C GLU A 217 19.62 -0.35 -15.68
N ASP A 218 20.79 0.31 -15.74
CA ASP A 218 21.79 0.20 -14.68
C ASP A 218 21.20 0.67 -13.34
N PRO A 219 21.52 -0.03 -12.24
CA PRO A 219 21.05 0.36 -10.92
C PRO A 219 21.63 1.72 -10.52
N VAL A 220 20.82 2.55 -9.89
CA VAL A 220 21.23 3.89 -9.45
C VAL A 220 21.02 3.99 -7.95
N ARG A 221 21.99 4.59 -7.26
CA ARG A 221 21.91 4.94 -5.84
C ARG A 221 21.79 6.45 -5.68
N CYS A 222 20.79 6.91 -4.93
CA CYS A 222 20.71 8.30 -4.52
C CYS A 222 21.26 8.49 -3.10
N ARG A 223 21.56 9.74 -2.74
CA ARG A 223 21.80 10.11 -1.35
C ARG A 223 20.47 10.11 -0.62
N LEU A 224 20.21 9.03 0.14
CA LEU A 224 18.94 8.79 0.83
C LEU A 224 19.09 9.04 2.34
N THR A 225 18.13 9.75 2.92
CA THR A 225 17.93 9.85 4.37
C THR A 225 16.52 9.39 4.68
N VAL A 226 16.37 8.51 5.67
CA VAL A 226 15.07 8.13 6.20
C VAL A 226 14.91 8.77 7.58
N VAL A 227 13.80 9.49 7.78
CA VAL A 227 13.39 9.97 9.10
C VAL A 227 12.46 8.91 9.68
N PRO A 228 12.93 8.12 10.65
CA PRO A 228 12.14 7.02 11.19
C PRO A 228 10.95 7.54 12.01
N MET A 229 9.94 6.68 12.17
CA MET A 229 8.88 6.86 13.15
C MET A 229 9.42 6.66 14.57
N GLU A 230 8.66 7.12 15.57
CA GLU A 230 8.87 6.74 16.97
C GLU A 230 7.67 5.95 17.47
N GLY A 231 7.94 4.86 18.19
CA GLY A 231 6.91 4.04 18.86
C GLY A 231 6.18 3.03 17.98
N TRP A 232 6.55 2.87 16.70
CA TRP A 232 6.01 1.80 15.86
C TRP A 232 6.80 0.50 16.03
N GLU A 233 6.06 -0.60 16.07
CA GLU A 233 6.61 -1.96 16.11
C GLU A 233 6.04 -2.79 14.97
N ARG A 234 6.82 -3.72 14.45
CA ARG A 234 6.47 -4.54 13.27
C ARG A 234 5.21 -5.38 13.45
N SER A 235 4.85 -5.71 14.70
CA SER A 235 3.65 -6.48 15.03
C SER A 235 2.36 -5.66 15.07
N MET A 236 2.46 -4.31 15.06
CA MET A 236 1.29 -3.44 15.17
C MET A 236 0.39 -3.51 13.95
N THR A 237 -0.93 -3.61 14.18
CA THR A 237 -1.93 -3.22 13.20
C THR A 237 -1.95 -1.70 13.06
N TYR A 238 -2.57 -1.18 11.99
CA TYR A 238 -2.67 0.29 11.84
C TYR A 238 -3.44 0.94 12.98
N GLU A 239 -4.51 0.32 13.45
CA GLU A 239 -5.33 0.81 14.56
C GLU A 239 -4.52 0.96 15.87
N GLN A 240 -3.58 0.04 16.10
CA GLN A 240 -2.71 0.07 17.28
C GLN A 240 -1.71 1.25 17.28
N THR A 241 -1.48 1.86 16.13
CA THR A 241 -0.63 3.05 16.03
C THR A 241 -1.27 4.30 16.65
N GLY A 242 -2.59 4.31 16.83
CA GLY A 242 -3.35 5.46 17.27
C GLY A 242 -3.36 6.63 16.27
N LEU A 243 -2.86 6.44 15.05
CA LEU A 243 -2.88 7.46 14.00
C LEU A 243 -4.23 7.49 13.30
N PRO A 244 -4.72 8.68 12.90
CA PRO A 244 -5.91 8.77 12.05
C PRO A 244 -5.60 8.20 10.66
N TRP A 245 -6.56 7.45 10.09
CA TRP A 245 -6.44 7.02 8.71
C TRP A 245 -6.88 8.15 7.78
N VAL A 246 -5.97 8.60 6.93
CA VAL A 246 -6.32 9.45 5.78
C VAL A 246 -6.13 8.59 4.53
N MET A 247 -7.19 8.43 3.76
CA MET A 247 -7.18 7.57 2.59
C MET A 247 -6.09 8.00 1.57
N PRO A 248 -5.15 7.12 1.25
CA PRO A 248 -4.12 7.43 0.25
C PRO A 248 -4.67 7.40 -1.17
N SER A 249 -5.85 6.80 -1.36
CA SER A 249 -6.55 6.64 -2.62
C SER A 249 -8.06 6.47 -2.38
N PRO A 250 -8.92 6.87 -3.33
CA PRO A 250 -10.39 6.79 -3.19
C PRO A 250 -10.93 5.39 -2.86
N ASN A 251 -10.24 4.33 -3.29
CA ASN A 251 -10.66 2.96 -3.04
C ASN A 251 -10.00 2.33 -1.79
N ILE A 252 -9.23 3.10 -1.03
CA ILE A 252 -8.66 2.67 0.27
C ILE A 252 -9.17 3.59 1.39
N PRO A 253 -10.49 3.64 1.65
CA PRO A 253 -11.09 4.56 2.61
C PRO A 253 -10.79 4.22 4.07
N TYR A 254 -10.39 2.97 4.37
CA TYR A 254 -10.16 2.48 5.73
C TYR A 254 -8.89 1.61 5.77
N PRO A 255 -8.24 1.43 6.94
CA PRO A 255 -7.12 0.50 7.11
C PRO A 255 -7.47 -0.93 6.64
N ARG A 256 -8.71 -1.39 6.91
CA ARG A 256 -9.20 -2.68 6.45
C ARG A 256 -9.12 -2.84 4.92
N SER A 257 -9.40 -1.78 4.15
CA SER A 257 -9.30 -1.84 2.68
C SER A 257 -7.85 -2.06 2.21
N ALA A 258 -6.87 -1.48 2.92
CA ALA A 258 -5.45 -1.73 2.67
C ALA A 258 -5.07 -3.20 2.96
N ILE A 259 -5.56 -3.75 4.09
CA ILE A 259 -5.35 -5.15 4.48
C ILE A 259 -6.00 -6.11 3.48
N CYS A 260 -7.16 -5.77 2.93
CA CYS A 260 -7.89 -6.58 1.96
C CYS A 260 -7.35 -6.44 0.52
N TYR A 261 -6.68 -5.35 0.19
CA TYR A 261 -6.19 -5.11 -1.17
C TYR A 261 -5.33 -6.27 -1.73
N PRO A 262 -4.33 -6.84 -1.03
CA PRO A 262 -3.55 -7.95 -1.56
C PRO A 262 -4.34 -9.24 -1.78
N SER A 263 -5.53 -9.34 -1.19
CA SER A 263 -6.40 -10.53 -1.30
C SER A 263 -7.37 -10.47 -2.47
N ALA A 264 -7.51 -9.33 -3.13
CA ALA A 264 -8.47 -9.11 -4.21
C ALA A 264 -7.89 -8.37 -5.43
N GLY A 265 -6.77 -7.66 -5.24
CA GLY A 265 -6.22 -6.76 -6.25
C GLY A 265 -5.88 -7.42 -7.57
N LEU A 266 -5.37 -8.67 -7.56
CA LEU A 266 -5.06 -9.41 -8.78
C LEU A 266 -6.31 -9.79 -9.57
N VAL A 267 -7.40 -10.19 -8.89
CA VAL A 267 -8.70 -10.46 -9.53
C VAL A 267 -9.28 -9.20 -10.15
N GLY A 268 -9.01 -8.04 -9.56
CA GLY A 268 -9.42 -6.74 -10.08
C GLY A 268 -8.89 -6.42 -11.49
N GLU A 269 -7.80 -7.06 -11.92
CA GLU A 269 -7.27 -6.91 -13.28
C GLU A 269 -8.18 -7.55 -14.34
N PHE A 270 -9.03 -8.49 -13.95
CA PHE A 270 -10.02 -9.13 -14.82
C PHE A 270 -11.35 -8.37 -14.76
N ASN A 271 -11.43 -7.22 -15.43
CA ASN A 271 -12.68 -6.44 -15.52
C ASN A 271 -13.86 -7.35 -15.92
N ASN A 272 -14.99 -7.21 -15.24
CA ASN A 272 -16.23 -7.95 -15.48
C ASN A 272 -16.17 -9.47 -15.14
N TYR A 273 -15.08 -9.97 -14.54
CA TYR A 273 -15.07 -11.32 -14.01
C TYR A 273 -15.77 -11.37 -12.66
N LEU A 274 -15.20 -10.72 -11.65
CA LEU A 274 -15.78 -10.55 -10.33
C LEU A 274 -15.70 -9.08 -9.90
N ASN A 275 -16.75 -8.56 -9.32
CA ASN A 275 -16.68 -7.33 -8.56
C ASN A 275 -15.96 -7.60 -7.23
N ILE A 276 -14.95 -6.81 -6.92
CA ILE A 276 -14.13 -6.93 -5.70
C ILE A 276 -14.52 -5.89 -4.64
N GLY A 277 -15.81 -5.53 -4.59
CA GLY A 277 -16.33 -4.52 -3.66
C GLY A 277 -16.15 -3.08 -4.16
N ILE A 278 -15.46 -2.86 -5.29
CA ILE A 278 -15.30 -1.54 -5.90
C ILE A 278 -16.65 -1.06 -6.45
N GLY A 279 -16.95 0.21 -6.20
CA GLY A 279 -18.24 0.81 -6.53
C GLY A 279 -19.26 0.66 -5.43
N TYR A 280 -18.91 0.03 -4.31
CA TYR A 280 -19.71 -0.11 -3.10
C TYR A 280 -18.89 0.27 -1.85
N THR A 281 -19.45 0.08 -0.67
CA THR A 281 -18.85 0.51 0.61
C THR A 281 -17.81 -0.47 1.21
N ILE A 282 -17.47 -1.54 0.48
CA ILE A 282 -16.58 -2.62 0.92
C ILE A 282 -15.46 -2.89 -0.11
N PRO A 283 -14.68 -1.87 -0.52
CA PRO A 283 -13.67 -2.05 -1.55
C PRO A 283 -12.62 -3.09 -1.11
N PHE A 284 -12.32 -4.03 -2.01
CA PHE A 284 -11.41 -5.17 -1.85
C PHE A 284 -11.84 -6.24 -0.83
N ASP A 285 -13.00 -6.12 -0.20
CA ASP A 285 -13.45 -6.93 0.92
C ASP A 285 -14.49 -8.01 0.51
N ALA A 286 -14.80 -8.13 -0.77
CA ALA A 286 -15.79 -9.05 -1.30
C ALA A 286 -15.44 -9.53 -2.72
N PHE A 287 -16.07 -10.63 -3.13
CA PHE A 287 -16.07 -11.15 -4.51
C PHE A 287 -17.48 -11.48 -4.91
N ALA A 288 -18.01 -10.84 -5.94
CA ALA A 288 -19.41 -10.98 -6.33
C ALA A 288 -19.63 -10.83 -7.85
N ALA A 289 -20.70 -11.46 -8.35
CA ALA A 289 -21.19 -11.30 -9.71
C ALA A 289 -22.70 -11.57 -9.78
N GLU A 290 -23.35 -11.18 -10.88
CA GLU A 290 -24.79 -11.41 -11.11
C GLU A 290 -25.16 -12.92 -11.19
N TRP A 291 -24.25 -13.75 -11.65
CA TRP A 291 -24.42 -15.19 -11.91
C TRP A 291 -23.99 -16.09 -10.75
N ILE A 292 -23.57 -15.55 -9.61
CA ILE A 292 -23.16 -16.33 -8.43
C ILE A 292 -24.39 -16.62 -7.55
N ASP A 293 -24.47 -17.85 -7.03
CA ASP A 293 -25.21 -18.17 -5.84
C ASP A 293 -24.32 -17.97 -4.61
N ALA A 294 -24.67 -17.03 -3.75
CA ALA A 294 -23.83 -16.62 -2.63
C ALA A 294 -23.66 -17.71 -1.57
N ASP A 295 -24.73 -18.47 -1.30
CA ASP A 295 -24.68 -19.55 -0.31
C ASP A 295 -23.90 -20.75 -0.82
N GLU A 296 -24.08 -21.09 -2.10
CA GLU A 296 -23.31 -22.16 -2.75
C GLU A 296 -21.80 -21.84 -2.77
N LEU A 297 -21.44 -20.61 -3.18
CA LEU A 297 -20.04 -20.18 -3.19
C LEU A 297 -19.44 -20.17 -1.78
N LYS A 298 -20.21 -19.66 -0.78
CA LYS A 298 -19.78 -19.69 0.63
C LYS A 298 -19.54 -21.11 1.12
N ALA A 299 -20.49 -22.01 0.91
CA ALA A 299 -20.35 -23.41 1.33
C ALA A 299 -19.12 -24.08 0.70
N LYS A 300 -18.87 -23.77 -0.58
CA LYS A 300 -17.70 -24.28 -1.29
C LYS A 300 -16.40 -23.78 -0.67
N LEU A 301 -16.30 -22.47 -0.40
CA LEU A 301 -15.12 -21.86 0.21
C LEU A 301 -14.89 -22.35 1.65
N ASP A 302 -15.96 -22.52 2.45
CA ASP A 302 -15.88 -23.12 3.79
C ASP A 302 -15.28 -24.52 3.75
N SER A 303 -15.57 -25.29 2.68
CA SER A 303 -15.05 -26.65 2.52
C SER A 303 -13.53 -26.71 2.35
N TYR A 304 -12.90 -25.64 1.88
CA TYR A 304 -11.45 -25.57 1.73
C TYR A 304 -10.71 -25.35 3.06
N LYS A 305 -11.42 -24.90 4.10
CA LYS A 305 -10.85 -24.66 5.45
C LYS A 305 -9.60 -23.78 5.39
N VAL A 306 -9.67 -22.66 4.64
CA VAL A 306 -8.55 -21.71 4.51
C VAL A 306 -8.18 -21.18 5.90
N PRO A 307 -6.92 -21.36 6.37
CA PRO A 307 -6.55 -20.94 7.70
C PRO A 307 -6.78 -19.45 7.93
N GLY A 308 -7.34 -19.08 9.09
CA GLY A 308 -7.50 -17.67 9.49
C GLY A 308 -8.50 -16.87 8.65
N VAL A 309 -9.32 -17.52 7.80
CA VAL A 309 -10.31 -16.87 6.93
C VAL A 309 -11.71 -17.43 7.18
N ALA A 310 -12.68 -16.53 7.34
CA ALA A 310 -14.10 -16.86 7.40
C ALA A 310 -14.85 -16.16 6.26
N TRP A 311 -15.93 -16.78 5.79
CA TRP A 311 -16.72 -16.33 4.65
C TRP A 311 -18.15 -16.02 5.06
N ARG A 312 -18.71 -14.94 4.51
CA ARG A 312 -20.09 -14.53 4.67
C ARG A 312 -20.75 -14.35 3.31
N ALA A 313 -21.91 -14.95 3.08
CA ALA A 313 -22.71 -14.63 1.90
C ALA A 313 -23.13 -13.17 1.90
N VAL A 314 -23.05 -12.50 0.74
CA VAL A 314 -23.33 -11.07 0.61
C VAL A 314 -24.07 -10.78 -0.71
N HIS A 315 -24.99 -9.80 -0.64
CA HIS A 315 -25.75 -9.30 -1.78
C HIS A 315 -25.69 -7.78 -1.75
N TYR A 316 -25.35 -7.13 -2.86
CA TYR A 316 -25.28 -5.67 -2.92
C TYR A 316 -25.40 -5.15 -4.34
N THR A 317 -25.71 -3.85 -4.45
CA THR A 317 -25.84 -3.14 -5.72
C THR A 317 -24.81 -2.02 -5.76
N PRO A 318 -23.72 -2.15 -6.55
CA PRO A 318 -22.73 -1.10 -6.68
C PRO A 318 -23.30 0.20 -7.26
N PHE A 319 -22.74 1.33 -6.83
CA PHE A 319 -23.15 2.66 -7.29
C PHE A 319 -22.49 3.07 -8.59
N TYR A 320 -21.26 2.61 -8.84
CA TYR A 320 -20.46 2.88 -10.04
C TYR A 320 -19.63 1.65 -10.47
N GLY A 321 -18.93 1.75 -11.60
CA GLY A 321 -18.14 0.66 -12.19
C GLY A 321 -18.97 -0.25 -13.10
N SER A 322 -18.37 -1.36 -13.53
CA SER A 322 -18.98 -2.29 -14.51
C SER A 322 -20.24 -2.99 -14.01
N SER A 323 -20.38 -3.14 -12.69
CA SER A 323 -21.54 -3.75 -12.04
C SER A 323 -22.53 -2.71 -11.50
N ALA A 324 -22.42 -1.43 -11.88
CA ALA A 324 -23.28 -0.37 -11.37
C ALA A 324 -24.76 -0.66 -11.61
N LYS A 325 -25.58 -0.44 -10.57
CA LYS A 325 -27.05 -0.61 -10.59
C LYS A 325 -27.53 -2.06 -10.82
N LYS A 326 -26.64 -3.05 -10.75
CA LYS A 326 -26.97 -4.47 -10.85
C LYS A 326 -26.88 -5.09 -9.47
N LEU A 327 -27.89 -5.89 -9.10
CA LEU A 327 -27.81 -6.70 -7.90
C LEU A 327 -26.83 -7.84 -8.16
N ILE A 328 -25.77 -7.90 -7.35
CA ILE A 328 -24.76 -8.94 -7.43
C ILE A 328 -24.70 -9.73 -6.12
N HIS A 329 -24.28 -10.97 -6.23
CA HIS A 329 -24.25 -11.95 -5.16
C HIS A 329 -22.83 -12.52 -5.03
N GLY A 330 -22.43 -12.91 -3.82
CA GLY A 330 -21.11 -13.49 -3.63
C GLY A 330 -20.72 -13.63 -2.17
N VAL A 331 -19.44 -13.47 -1.89
CA VAL A 331 -18.91 -13.62 -0.53
C VAL A 331 -18.11 -12.39 -0.12
N GLN A 332 -18.26 -12.04 1.16
CA GLN A 332 -17.36 -11.16 1.90
C GLN A 332 -16.49 -12.05 2.79
N TYR A 333 -15.22 -11.70 2.96
CA TYR A 333 -14.31 -12.47 3.80
C TYR A 333 -13.81 -11.67 5.00
N TYR A 334 -13.42 -12.40 6.04
CA TYR A 334 -12.93 -11.86 7.29
C TYR A 334 -11.68 -12.63 7.72
N TYR A 335 -10.68 -11.93 8.19
CA TYR A 335 -9.55 -12.55 8.85
C TYR A 335 -9.91 -12.82 10.31
N THR A 336 -10.09 -14.08 10.66
CA THR A 336 -10.28 -14.55 12.04
C THR A 336 -8.96 -14.74 12.76
N ASP A 337 -7.90 -14.97 11.98
CA ASP A 337 -6.52 -15.00 12.41
C ASP A 337 -5.66 -14.46 11.25
N TYR A 338 -5.29 -13.17 11.36
CA TYR A 338 -4.53 -12.50 10.32
C TYR A 338 -3.12 -13.06 10.16
N GLU A 339 -2.52 -13.55 11.25
CA GLU A 339 -1.14 -14.05 11.25
C GLU A 339 -1.04 -15.33 10.40
N THR A 340 -1.99 -16.26 10.55
CA THR A 340 -1.99 -17.55 9.82
C THR A 340 -2.64 -17.45 8.44
N ALA A 341 -3.49 -16.44 8.18
CA ALA A 341 -4.20 -16.30 6.91
C ALA A 341 -3.23 -16.09 5.73
N PRO A 342 -3.33 -16.89 4.63
CA PRO A 342 -2.56 -16.69 3.43
C PRO A 342 -3.22 -15.60 2.57
N ILE A 343 -3.04 -14.33 2.98
CA ILE A 343 -3.84 -13.20 2.46
C ILE A 343 -3.79 -13.07 0.95
N THR A 344 -2.64 -13.29 0.32
CA THR A 344 -2.48 -13.18 -1.13
C THR A 344 -3.09 -14.36 -1.90
N LEU A 345 -3.29 -15.51 -1.25
CA LEU A 345 -3.91 -16.69 -1.87
C LEU A 345 -5.44 -16.69 -1.76
N VAL A 346 -6.06 -15.86 -0.93
CA VAL A 346 -7.52 -15.75 -0.77
C VAL A 346 -8.23 -15.65 -2.12
N GLN A 347 -7.77 -14.77 -3.00
CA GLN A 347 -8.32 -14.57 -4.33
C GLN A 347 -8.23 -15.81 -5.23
N PHE A 348 -7.19 -16.60 -5.10
CA PHE A 348 -7.05 -17.84 -5.87
C PHE A 348 -7.95 -18.96 -5.35
N TYR A 349 -8.23 -19.02 -4.04
CA TYR A 349 -9.27 -19.90 -3.50
C TYR A 349 -10.65 -19.54 -4.04
N VAL A 350 -10.95 -18.23 -4.16
CA VAL A 350 -12.21 -17.79 -4.78
C VAL A 350 -12.25 -18.16 -6.26
N MET A 351 -11.18 -17.92 -7.02
CA MET A 351 -11.10 -18.31 -8.43
C MET A 351 -11.26 -19.81 -8.61
N GLN A 352 -10.66 -20.64 -7.73
CA GLN A 352 -10.82 -22.09 -7.72
C GLN A 352 -12.29 -22.48 -7.49
N ALA A 353 -12.95 -21.92 -6.45
CA ALA A 353 -14.34 -22.21 -6.14
C ALA A 353 -15.28 -21.81 -7.29
N VAL A 354 -15.07 -20.62 -7.86
CA VAL A 354 -15.84 -20.13 -9.01
C VAL A 354 -15.67 -21.03 -10.23
N TYR A 355 -14.45 -21.48 -10.52
CA TYR A 355 -14.24 -22.41 -11.64
C TYR A 355 -14.88 -23.80 -11.38
N GLU A 356 -14.75 -24.31 -10.16
CA GLU A 356 -15.34 -25.61 -9.81
C GLU A 356 -16.87 -25.59 -9.91
N LEU A 357 -17.54 -24.51 -9.46
CA LEU A 357 -19.00 -24.38 -9.47
C LEU A 357 -19.56 -23.94 -10.85
N TYR A 358 -18.97 -22.92 -11.44
CA TYR A 358 -19.57 -22.22 -12.58
C TYR A 358 -18.80 -22.34 -13.88
N LYS A 359 -17.62 -22.97 -13.89
CA LYS A 359 -16.73 -23.13 -15.06
C LYS A 359 -16.35 -21.81 -15.72
N LYS A 360 -16.26 -20.72 -14.92
CA LYS A 360 -15.85 -19.41 -15.39
C LYS A 360 -14.32 -19.26 -15.33
N ASP A 361 -13.68 -19.13 -16.49
CA ASP A 361 -12.24 -18.92 -16.64
C ASP A 361 -11.97 -17.45 -16.94
N PRO A 362 -11.35 -16.67 -16.01
CA PRO A 362 -11.00 -15.27 -16.27
C PRO A 362 -9.91 -15.10 -17.34
N PHE A 363 -9.13 -16.16 -17.60
CA PHE A 363 -8.06 -16.14 -18.60
C PHE A 363 -8.55 -16.36 -20.04
N GLU A 364 -9.85 -16.56 -20.26
CA GLU A 364 -10.48 -16.52 -21.60
C GLU A 364 -10.65 -15.07 -22.13
N LEU A 365 -10.20 -14.06 -21.37
CA LEU A 365 -10.22 -12.67 -21.74
C LEU A 365 -9.12 -12.34 -22.77
N SER A 366 -9.09 -11.10 -23.23
CA SER A 366 -8.09 -10.63 -24.20
C SER A 366 -6.65 -10.77 -23.68
N GLU A 367 -5.70 -11.02 -24.58
CA GLU A 367 -4.26 -11.12 -24.26
C GLU A 367 -3.73 -9.92 -23.47
N ASN A 368 -4.23 -8.72 -23.77
CA ASN A 368 -3.83 -7.51 -23.04
C ASN A 368 -4.18 -7.58 -21.54
N ARG A 369 -5.32 -8.21 -21.17
CA ARG A 369 -5.71 -8.38 -19.76
C ARG A 369 -4.85 -9.41 -19.06
N ILE A 370 -4.57 -10.53 -19.73
CA ILE A 370 -3.64 -11.55 -19.21
C ILE A 370 -2.24 -10.94 -19.04
N SER A 371 -1.77 -10.19 -20.02
CA SER A 371 -0.48 -9.49 -19.96
C SER A 371 -0.41 -8.54 -18.75
N MET A 372 -1.47 -7.75 -18.49
CA MET A 372 -1.50 -6.85 -17.32
C MET A 372 -1.54 -7.64 -16.02
N PHE A 373 -2.38 -8.66 -15.92
CA PHE A 373 -2.42 -9.56 -14.76
C PHE A 373 -1.04 -10.16 -14.45
N ASN A 374 -0.32 -10.67 -15.47
CA ASN A 374 1.02 -11.21 -15.32
C ASN A 374 2.03 -10.16 -14.84
N LYS A 375 1.92 -8.91 -15.30
CA LYS A 375 2.75 -7.80 -14.80
C LYS A 375 2.45 -7.51 -13.34
N VAL A 376 1.18 -7.46 -12.92
CA VAL A 376 0.83 -7.24 -11.51
C VAL A 376 1.29 -8.40 -10.63
N CYS A 377 1.13 -9.65 -11.08
CA CYS A 377 1.69 -10.83 -10.41
C CYS A 377 3.23 -10.81 -10.37
N GLY A 378 3.87 -10.17 -11.34
CA GLY A 378 5.32 -10.22 -11.54
C GLY A 378 5.81 -11.52 -12.19
N THR A 379 4.91 -12.32 -12.76
CA THR A 379 5.18 -13.63 -13.37
C THR A 379 3.96 -14.10 -14.15
N ASP A 380 4.16 -14.96 -15.14
CA ASP A 380 3.08 -15.67 -15.86
C ASP A 380 2.70 -17.02 -15.22
N PHE A 381 3.40 -17.44 -14.18
CA PHE A 381 3.21 -18.77 -13.58
C PHE A 381 1.75 -19.04 -13.19
N VAL A 382 1.02 -18.03 -12.71
CA VAL A 382 -0.39 -18.18 -12.36
C VAL A 382 -1.25 -18.38 -13.62
N SER A 383 -1.09 -17.54 -14.63
CA SER A 383 -1.88 -17.62 -15.86
C SER A 383 -1.57 -18.90 -16.69
N THR A 384 -0.43 -19.53 -16.43
CA THR A 384 -0.01 -20.77 -17.10
C THR A 384 -0.32 -22.02 -16.27
N GLU A 385 0.13 -22.08 -15.02
CA GLU A 385 0.01 -23.30 -14.19
C GLU A 385 -1.30 -23.37 -13.44
N PHE A 386 -1.75 -22.30 -12.77
CA PHE A 386 -3.02 -22.28 -12.05
C PHE A 386 -4.20 -22.50 -13.00
N ARG A 387 -4.19 -21.88 -14.16
CA ARG A 387 -5.22 -22.00 -15.19
C ARG A 387 -5.46 -23.43 -15.64
N LYS A 388 -4.45 -24.32 -15.63
CA LYS A 388 -4.61 -25.71 -16.08
C LYS A 388 -5.68 -26.48 -15.31
N ARG A 389 -5.81 -26.24 -14.01
CA ARG A 389 -6.70 -26.99 -13.13
C ARG A 389 -7.45 -26.13 -12.11
N PHE A 390 -7.15 -24.85 -12.02
CA PHE A 390 -7.65 -23.93 -11.00
C PHE A 390 -7.51 -24.50 -9.59
N ARG A 391 -6.31 -24.96 -9.20
CA ARG A 391 -6.03 -25.48 -7.87
C ARG A 391 -4.95 -24.67 -7.19
N VAL A 392 -5.26 -24.09 -6.03
CA VAL A 392 -4.30 -23.29 -5.24
C VAL A 392 -3.08 -24.13 -4.88
N ALA A 393 -3.24 -25.43 -4.63
CA ALA A 393 -2.14 -26.34 -4.33
C ALA A 393 -1.06 -26.38 -5.43
N ASP A 394 -1.44 -26.15 -6.70
CA ASP A 394 -0.50 -26.19 -7.84
C ASP A 394 0.45 -24.98 -7.86
N ILE A 395 0.07 -23.88 -7.22
CA ILE A 395 0.88 -22.64 -7.19
C ILE A 395 1.48 -22.33 -5.81
N SER A 396 1.02 -22.95 -4.74
CA SER A 396 1.39 -22.60 -3.36
C SER A 396 2.89 -22.62 -3.11
N SER A 397 3.60 -23.65 -3.57
CA SER A 397 5.06 -23.78 -3.40
C SER A 397 5.81 -22.69 -4.16
N TYR A 398 5.41 -22.40 -5.40
CA TYR A 398 5.99 -21.32 -6.18
C TYR A 398 5.70 -19.96 -5.53
N TRP A 399 4.45 -19.76 -5.07
CA TRP A 399 4.01 -18.50 -4.47
C TRP A 399 4.78 -18.12 -3.21
N SER A 400 5.20 -19.10 -2.43
CA SER A 400 5.99 -18.91 -1.20
C SER A 400 7.50 -19.08 -1.39
N GLY A 401 7.97 -19.49 -2.56
CA GLY A 401 9.35 -19.93 -2.78
C GLY A 401 10.42 -18.87 -2.48
N ASP A 402 10.14 -17.61 -2.75
CA ASP A 402 11.09 -16.51 -2.54
C ASP A 402 11.03 -15.90 -1.13
N VAL A 403 9.99 -16.21 -0.34
CA VAL A 403 9.69 -15.51 0.92
C VAL A 403 10.83 -15.61 1.93
N ALA A 404 11.41 -16.80 2.12
CA ALA A 404 12.47 -17.00 3.11
C ALA A 404 13.75 -16.22 2.75
N ALA A 405 14.13 -16.25 1.48
CA ALA A 405 15.30 -15.52 0.98
C ALA A 405 15.09 -14.00 1.10
N PHE A 406 13.90 -13.50 0.74
CA PHE A 406 13.59 -12.09 0.86
C PHE A 406 13.57 -11.63 2.32
N ARG A 407 13.00 -12.41 3.24
CA ARG A 407 13.03 -12.10 4.68
C ARG A 407 14.46 -12.02 5.22
N ALA A 408 15.36 -12.89 4.77
CA ALA A 408 16.77 -12.84 5.17
C ALA A 408 17.46 -11.58 4.63
N LEU A 409 17.17 -11.19 3.39
CA LEU A 409 17.70 -9.98 2.77
C LEU A 409 17.16 -8.72 3.46
N SER A 410 15.85 -8.63 3.63
CA SER A 410 15.17 -7.42 4.11
C SER A 410 15.49 -7.07 5.56
N ARG A 411 15.87 -8.05 6.40
CA ARG A 411 16.29 -7.82 7.80
C ARG A 411 17.39 -6.78 7.98
N LYS A 412 18.27 -6.62 6.98
CA LYS A 412 19.35 -5.61 7.01
C LYS A 412 18.81 -4.18 7.07
N TYR A 413 17.58 -3.98 6.65
CA TYR A 413 16.93 -2.68 6.49
C TYR A 413 15.89 -2.38 7.57
N TYR A 414 15.70 -3.28 8.53
CA TYR A 414 14.77 -3.06 9.63
C TYR A 414 15.26 -1.93 10.51
N ILE A 415 14.43 -0.91 10.67
CA ILE A 415 14.66 0.24 11.56
C ILE A 415 13.94 0.01 12.89
N TYR A 416 12.92 -0.87 12.89
CA TYR A 416 12.01 -1.12 14.01
C TYR A 416 12.02 -2.57 14.44
#